data_e84039883e3f4fe30eac7dd790c5ddf6
#
_entry.id   e84039883e3f4fe30eac7dd790c5ddf6
#
_cell.length_a   1.000
_cell.length_b   1.000
_cell.length_c   1.000
_cell.angle_alpha   90.00
_cell.angle_beta   90.00
_cell.angle_gamma   90.00
#
_symmetry.space_group_name_H-M   'P 1'
#
loop_
_entity.id
_entity.type
_entity.pdbx_description
1 polymer ?
#
loop_
_entity_poly.entity_id
_entity_poly.type
_entity_poly.pdbx_seq_one_letter_code
_entity_poly.pdbx_strand_id
1 'polypeptide(L)'
;MTSPSAASEGSASGRGSKAWSCSAFAVALLLLGAMLWTLFEKNLVSTLTQQGWTRELYGISAALTKLRFGIGGSAIDQRLYATLARSGLTEEPNPDAGVRFPDNLRDAQLLQSALLQALTIDLPPPRSANAKGEYIELIGFSGEDTGLGAYTYLAFRTFGVNIPGLTYLYFVIVTAALVLYGIGHGRSVGAMAAVVAVVLALYAVVCADFVNFLGSSAFFRGPGIDVKDPRFLGTIAAIPLLHVIVMWTRPPYRLGPLDYTVVAMQAAIFAFALQIRSPVVWAVLALAAFWLVAGALVLRRGRSLRSLWDWRQSRSAPVPVVVLAVLLSAQLLAAVNLHPLYRAQGDVPRHMFWQGLLSSLQLAPDWSKKYGASANGATDDAMPAQVARIAIMKLPPEERQQYLKRDGATKRTALEKFSRLAFFDILRNDPKFVAHTFFIDKPARAWQSERQFFGGLFSGLPIWNALIPAAAVLFLVVLAASNADALATLLATAAVIPFFIVVAWLPNWLVLLNPMVMIDNFVWIVVFLVLSTVIAAAAAIRFVSGAKRRSAVAASRG
;
A
#
# COMPACT_ATOMS: atom_id res chain seq x y z
N MET A 1 53.63 -27.36 28.69
CA MET A 1 53.46 -26.60 27.43
C MET A 1 52.00 -26.21 27.34
N THR A 2 51.69 -25.01 27.80
CA THR A 2 50.34 -24.44 27.83
C THR A 2 50.09 -23.68 26.53
N SER A 3 49.06 -24.09 25.75
CA SER A 3 48.60 -23.40 24.53
C SER A 3 48.14 -21.99 24.84
N PRO A 4 48.54 -20.97 24.07
CA PRO A 4 48.01 -19.62 24.26
C PRO A 4 46.62 -19.48 23.67
N SER A 5 45.78 -18.90 24.47
CA SER A 5 44.42 -18.41 24.39
C SER A 5 43.88 -18.04 23.00
N ALA A 6 42.85 -18.79 22.57
CA ALA A 6 41.95 -18.47 21.46
C ALA A 6 40.88 -17.41 21.83
N ALA A 7 41.10 -16.61 22.88
CA ALA A 7 40.06 -15.75 23.47
C ALA A 7 40.00 -14.32 22.92
N SER A 8 40.92 -13.86 22.05
CA SER A 8 40.96 -12.44 21.65
C SER A 8 40.33 -12.11 20.28
N GLU A 9 40.12 -13.10 19.40
CA GLU A 9 39.57 -12.82 18.06
C GLU A 9 38.03 -12.60 18.03
N GLY A 10 37.30 -13.14 19.01
CA GLY A 10 35.85 -13.01 19.07
C GLY A 10 35.31 -11.61 19.36
N SER A 11 36.10 -10.74 20.02
CA SER A 11 35.61 -9.41 20.46
C SER A 11 35.70 -8.33 19.37
N ALA A 12 36.65 -8.44 18.44
CA ALA A 12 36.83 -7.44 17.37
C ALA A 12 35.78 -7.55 16.27
N SER A 13 35.35 -8.78 15.92
CA SER A 13 34.32 -9.00 14.89
C SER A 13 32.92 -8.52 15.35
N GLY A 14 32.62 -8.63 16.64
CA GLY A 14 31.35 -8.21 17.21
C GLY A 14 31.16 -6.69 17.26
N ARG A 15 32.23 -5.92 17.45
CA ARG A 15 32.16 -4.44 17.47
C ARG A 15 31.91 -3.86 16.07
N GLY A 16 32.58 -4.40 15.05
CA GLY A 16 32.37 -3.97 13.67
C GLY A 16 30.92 -4.19 13.17
N SER A 17 30.33 -5.33 13.52
CA SER A 17 28.95 -5.66 13.14
C SER A 17 27.92 -4.69 13.76
N LYS A 18 28.08 -4.32 15.04
CA LYS A 18 27.18 -3.35 15.69
C LYS A 18 27.29 -1.96 15.08
N ALA A 19 28.49 -1.49 14.76
CA ALA A 19 28.70 -0.19 14.13
C ALA A 19 27.98 -0.12 12.77
N TRP A 20 28.09 -1.13 11.93
CA TRP A 20 27.40 -1.20 10.65
C TRP A 20 25.86 -1.21 10.77
N SER A 21 25.32 -1.96 11.74
CA SER A 21 23.88 -1.97 11.98
C SER A 21 23.36 -0.61 12.45
N CYS A 22 24.09 0.07 13.35
CA CYS A 22 23.73 1.43 13.78
C CYS A 22 23.81 2.43 12.61
N SER A 23 24.84 2.33 11.76
CA SER A 23 24.97 3.18 10.58
C SER A 23 23.81 2.96 9.59
N ALA A 24 23.41 1.71 9.35
CA ALA A 24 22.27 1.40 8.49
C ALA A 24 20.95 1.96 9.06
N PHE A 25 20.76 1.89 10.38
CA PHE A 25 19.60 2.50 11.03
C PHE A 25 19.59 4.03 10.86
N ALA A 26 20.73 4.67 11.06
CA ALA A 26 20.88 6.11 10.86
C ALA A 26 20.60 6.52 9.40
N VAL A 27 21.11 5.76 8.42
CA VAL A 27 20.82 5.98 6.99
C VAL A 27 19.31 5.86 6.71
N ALA A 28 18.63 4.87 7.28
CA ALA A 28 17.18 4.73 7.12
C ALA A 28 16.43 5.95 7.70
N LEU A 29 16.82 6.45 8.88
CA LEU A 29 16.23 7.66 9.46
C LEU A 29 16.50 8.91 8.62
N LEU A 30 17.73 9.05 8.08
CA LEU A 30 18.06 10.17 7.19
C LEU A 30 17.23 10.14 5.89
N LEU A 31 16.99 8.95 5.34
CA LEU A 31 16.10 8.80 4.17
C LEU A 31 14.66 9.18 4.49
N LEU A 32 14.13 8.82 5.67
CA LEU A 32 12.80 9.29 6.11
C LEU A 32 12.76 10.81 6.28
N GLY A 33 13.81 11.40 6.85
CA GLY A 33 13.95 12.85 6.96
C GLY A 33 13.99 13.55 5.58
N ALA A 34 14.76 13.00 4.64
CA ALA A 34 14.82 13.49 3.28
C ALA A 34 13.47 13.35 2.54
N MET A 35 12.75 12.25 2.78
CA MET A 35 11.41 12.06 2.24
C MET A 35 10.44 13.14 2.75
N LEU A 36 10.45 13.42 4.04
CA LEU A 36 9.63 14.49 4.64
C LEU A 36 10.02 15.86 4.07
N TRP A 37 11.32 16.13 3.95
CA TRP A 37 11.83 17.36 3.33
C TRP A 37 11.32 17.54 1.89
N THR A 38 11.37 16.47 1.07
CA THR A 38 10.86 16.50 -0.30
C THR A 38 9.36 16.82 -0.36
N LEU A 39 8.57 16.32 0.60
CA LEU A 39 7.15 16.65 0.69
C LEU A 39 6.93 18.15 1.04
N PHE A 40 7.79 18.74 1.88
CA PHE A 40 7.75 20.18 2.14
C PHE A 40 8.11 21.00 0.88
N GLU A 41 9.19 20.64 0.19
CA GLU A 41 9.59 21.33 -1.06
C GLU A 41 8.51 21.29 -2.14
N LYS A 42 7.80 20.16 -2.25
CA LYS A 42 6.69 19.99 -3.20
C LYS A 42 5.37 20.60 -2.73
N ASN A 43 5.34 21.25 -1.55
CA ASN A 43 4.12 21.76 -0.90
C ASN A 43 3.01 20.69 -0.72
N LEU A 44 3.42 19.44 -0.51
CA LEU A 44 2.48 18.32 -0.35
C LEU A 44 2.07 18.08 1.11
N VAL A 45 2.73 18.72 2.08
CA VAL A 45 2.43 18.51 3.51
C VAL A 45 1.08 19.12 3.90
N SER A 46 0.76 20.30 3.38
CA SER A 46 -0.39 21.09 3.80
C SER A 46 -1.57 21.06 2.82
N THR A 47 -1.42 20.39 1.67
CA THR A 47 -2.43 20.33 0.60
C THR A 47 -2.93 18.91 0.40
N LEU A 48 -4.06 18.75 -0.28
CA LEU A 48 -4.56 17.44 -0.74
C LEU A 48 -4.22 17.25 -2.22
N THR A 49 -3.99 16.00 -2.63
CA THR A 49 -3.78 15.68 -4.04
C THR A 49 -5.12 15.58 -4.77
N GLN A 50 -5.14 15.93 -6.06
CA GLN A 50 -6.37 15.85 -6.86
C GLN A 50 -6.95 14.44 -6.97
N GLN A 51 -6.12 13.42 -6.88
CA GLN A 51 -6.56 12.03 -7.05
C GLN A 51 -7.11 11.38 -5.80
N GLY A 52 -6.54 11.77 -4.65
CA GLY A 52 -6.94 11.24 -3.36
C GLY A 52 -8.09 12.01 -2.74
N TRP A 53 -8.38 13.23 -3.23
CA TRP A 53 -9.26 14.17 -2.54
C TRP A 53 -10.61 13.59 -2.15
N THR A 54 -11.25 12.80 -3.00
CA THR A 54 -12.56 12.21 -2.68
C THR A 54 -12.44 11.25 -1.50
N ARG A 55 -11.44 10.38 -1.48
CA ARG A 55 -11.22 9.42 -0.40
C ARG A 55 -10.67 10.09 0.84
N GLU A 56 -9.74 11.03 0.67
CA GLU A 56 -9.21 11.86 1.76
C GLU A 56 -10.33 12.67 2.40
N LEU A 57 -11.21 13.33 1.63
CA LEU A 57 -12.37 14.03 2.16
C LEU A 57 -13.35 13.12 2.89
N TYR A 58 -13.56 11.90 2.44
CA TYR A 58 -14.34 10.91 3.18
C TYR A 58 -13.70 10.59 4.54
N GLY A 59 -12.38 10.35 4.56
CA GLY A 59 -11.63 10.12 5.79
C GLY A 59 -11.71 11.31 6.76
N ILE A 60 -11.53 12.52 6.23
CA ILE A 60 -11.63 13.78 6.98
C ILE A 60 -13.05 13.96 7.54
N SER A 61 -14.08 13.76 6.71
CA SER A 61 -15.49 13.91 7.13
C SER A 61 -15.87 12.88 8.20
N ALA A 62 -15.38 11.64 8.09
CA ALA A 62 -15.60 10.62 9.11
C ALA A 62 -14.91 10.97 10.44
N ALA A 63 -13.68 11.51 10.37
CA ALA A 63 -12.95 11.97 11.55
C ALA A 63 -13.66 13.15 12.23
N LEU A 64 -14.13 14.13 11.45
CA LEU A 64 -14.89 15.27 11.97
C LEU A 64 -16.23 14.85 12.57
N THR A 65 -16.94 13.91 11.94
CA THR A 65 -18.18 13.32 12.46
C THR A 65 -17.94 12.70 13.84
N LYS A 66 -16.85 11.96 13.98
CA LYS A 66 -16.45 11.38 15.27
C LYS A 66 -16.03 12.41 16.29
N LEU A 67 -15.30 13.45 15.90
CA LEU A 67 -14.86 14.53 16.81
C LEU A 67 -16.04 15.34 17.33
N ARG A 68 -17.00 15.67 16.46
CA ARG A 68 -18.14 16.54 16.82
C ARG A 68 -19.25 15.80 17.58
N PHE A 69 -19.59 14.62 17.10
CA PHE A 69 -20.82 13.93 17.55
C PHE A 69 -20.53 12.62 18.29
N GLY A 70 -19.26 12.22 18.43
CA GLY A 70 -18.87 10.93 19.02
C GLY A 70 -19.26 9.72 18.15
N ILE A 71 -19.78 9.92 16.95
CA ILE A 71 -20.23 8.87 16.07
C ILE A 71 -19.02 8.26 15.36
N GLY A 72 -18.70 7.03 15.74
CA GLY A 72 -17.56 6.27 15.20
C GLY A 72 -17.94 5.35 14.04
N GLY A 73 -17.03 4.39 13.76
CA GLY A 73 -17.29 3.33 12.77
C GLY A 73 -17.29 3.81 11.34
N SER A 74 -16.55 4.87 11.03
CA SER A 74 -16.42 5.48 9.69
C SER A 74 -17.73 6.04 9.10
N ALA A 75 -18.74 6.33 9.93
CA ALA A 75 -19.92 7.05 9.51
C ALA A 75 -19.56 8.50 9.15
N ILE A 76 -20.16 9.03 8.10
CA ILE A 76 -19.90 10.36 7.56
C ILE A 76 -21.17 11.17 7.63
N ASP A 77 -21.12 12.32 8.27
CA ASP A 77 -22.19 13.31 8.16
C ASP A 77 -22.14 13.99 6.79
N GLN A 78 -23.20 13.83 6.00
CA GLN A 78 -23.29 14.41 4.66
C GLN A 78 -23.16 15.93 4.65
N ARG A 79 -23.61 16.60 5.70
CA ARG A 79 -23.57 18.06 5.82
C ARG A 79 -22.12 18.53 6.01
N LEU A 80 -21.34 17.82 6.85
CA LEU A 80 -19.90 18.09 7.02
C LEU A 80 -19.14 17.83 5.72
N TYR A 81 -19.44 16.72 5.05
CA TYR A 81 -18.85 16.43 3.74
C TYR A 81 -19.20 17.53 2.72
N ALA A 82 -20.48 17.94 2.65
CA ALA A 82 -20.91 19.01 1.74
C ALA A 82 -20.25 20.36 2.06
N THR A 83 -20.05 20.67 3.34
CA THR A 83 -19.34 21.89 3.77
C THR A 83 -17.90 21.89 3.26
N LEU A 84 -17.19 20.78 3.42
CA LEU A 84 -15.81 20.64 2.94
C LEU A 84 -15.75 20.65 1.40
N ALA A 85 -16.67 19.97 0.74
CA ALA A 85 -16.72 19.90 -0.72
C ALA A 85 -17.10 21.23 -1.39
N ARG A 86 -17.89 22.06 -0.70
CA ARG A 86 -18.33 23.38 -1.19
C ARG A 86 -17.37 24.51 -0.82
N SER A 87 -16.52 24.31 0.15
CA SER A 87 -15.58 25.34 0.59
C SER A 87 -14.59 25.63 -0.53
N GLY A 88 -14.88 26.67 -1.29
CA GLY A 88 -14.05 27.10 -2.41
C GLY A 88 -14.64 26.85 -3.80
N LEU A 89 -15.88 26.35 -3.91
CA LEU A 89 -16.63 26.35 -5.16
C LEU A 89 -17.41 27.67 -5.27
N THR A 90 -17.09 28.48 -6.24
CA THR A 90 -17.87 29.67 -6.61
C THR A 90 -19.09 29.31 -7.47
N GLU A 91 -19.15 28.09 -8.01
CA GLU A 91 -20.24 27.58 -8.84
C GLU A 91 -20.67 26.20 -8.37
N GLU A 92 -21.97 25.90 -8.42
CA GLU A 92 -22.48 24.57 -8.18
C GLU A 92 -21.89 23.60 -9.21
N PRO A 93 -21.36 22.44 -8.78
CA PRO A 93 -20.84 21.48 -9.72
C PRO A 93 -21.99 20.97 -10.60
N ASN A 94 -21.92 21.24 -11.89
CA ASN A 94 -22.80 20.61 -12.86
C ASN A 94 -22.52 19.10 -12.86
N PRO A 95 -23.44 18.24 -12.41
CA PRO A 95 -23.22 16.81 -12.33
C PRO A 95 -22.93 16.15 -13.70
N ASP A 96 -23.28 16.82 -14.80
CA ASP A 96 -23.09 16.34 -16.16
C ASP A 96 -21.75 16.80 -16.80
N ALA A 97 -21.10 17.78 -16.20
CA ALA A 97 -19.86 18.38 -16.74
C ALA A 97 -18.55 17.70 -16.30
N GLY A 98 -18.62 16.53 -15.67
CA GLY A 98 -17.44 15.89 -15.05
C GLY A 98 -16.90 16.79 -13.94
N VAL A 99 -16.88 16.33 -12.70
CA VAL A 99 -16.49 17.10 -11.52
C VAL A 99 -15.16 17.81 -11.76
N ARG A 100 -15.19 19.10 -12.07
CA ARG A 100 -14.00 19.95 -11.98
C ARG A 100 -13.68 20.10 -10.50
N PHE A 101 -12.59 19.52 -10.10
CA PHE A 101 -12.09 19.67 -8.73
C PHE A 101 -11.64 21.11 -8.51
N PRO A 102 -12.09 21.76 -7.44
CA PRO A 102 -11.68 23.11 -7.17
C PRO A 102 -10.16 23.15 -6.97
N ASP A 103 -9.50 24.06 -7.68
CA ASP A 103 -8.05 24.31 -7.49
C ASP A 103 -7.73 24.73 -6.06
N ASN A 104 -8.73 25.10 -5.29
CA ASN A 104 -8.67 25.61 -3.92
C ASN A 104 -8.26 24.57 -2.87
N LEU A 105 -8.46 23.26 -3.11
CA LEU A 105 -7.94 22.24 -2.22
C LEU A 105 -6.40 22.14 -2.24
N ARG A 106 -5.77 22.84 -3.18
CA ARG A 106 -4.32 23.07 -3.22
C ARG A 106 -3.89 24.28 -2.38
N ASP A 107 -4.83 25.11 -1.98
CA ASP A 107 -4.59 26.22 -1.07
C ASP A 107 -4.70 25.73 0.37
N ALA A 108 -3.56 25.64 1.05
CA ALA A 108 -3.48 25.19 2.42
C ALA A 108 -4.30 26.06 3.40
N GLN A 109 -4.41 27.36 3.12
CA GLN A 109 -5.16 28.29 3.99
C GLN A 109 -6.65 28.11 3.81
N LEU A 110 -7.12 28.01 2.57
CA LEU A 110 -8.54 27.75 2.28
C LEU A 110 -8.98 26.39 2.83
N LEU A 111 -8.16 25.36 2.67
CA LEU A 111 -8.45 24.04 3.21
C LEU A 111 -8.51 24.05 4.74
N GLN A 112 -7.57 24.74 5.40
CA GLN A 112 -7.57 24.87 6.86
C GLN A 112 -8.80 25.67 7.35
N SER A 113 -9.16 26.73 6.64
CA SER A 113 -10.38 27.52 6.95
C SER A 113 -11.63 26.66 6.83
N ALA A 114 -11.74 25.84 5.78
CA ALA A 114 -12.83 24.90 5.58
C ALA A 114 -12.94 23.86 6.71
N LEU A 115 -11.82 23.32 7.16
CA LEU A 115 -11.78 22.39 8.29
C LEU A 115 -12.28 23.05 9.59
N LEU A 116 -11.84 24.26 9.87
CA LEU A 116 -12.28 25.03 11.04
C LEU A 116 -13.76 25.38 10.93
N GLN A 117 -14.24 25.81 9.76
CA GLN A 117 -15.65 26.05 9.52
C GLN A 117 -16.49 24.79 9.75
N ALA A 118 -16.06 23.63 9.23
CA ALA A 118 -16.76 22.36 9.44
C ALA A 118 -16.80 21.93 10.92
N LEU A 119 -15.84 22.35 11.73
CA LEU A 119 -15.86 22.13 13.17
C LEU A 119 -16.81 23.07 13.92
N THR A 120 -16.93 24.31 13.50
CA THR A 120 -17.63 25.38 14.24
C THR A 120 -19.05 25.62 13.73
N ILE A 121 -19.39 25.19 12.52
CA ILE A 121 -20.74 25.36 11.96
C ILE A 121 -21.80 24.78 12.91
N ASP A 122 -22.86 25.55 13.16
CA ASP A 122 -23.94 25.11 14.06
C ASP A 122 -24.80 24.03 13.34
N LEU A 123 -24.46 22.77 13.62
CA LEU A 123 -25.20 21.61 13.15
C LEU A 123 -25.64 20.76 14.32
N PRO A 124 -26.95 20.47 14.43
CA PRO A 124 -27.41 19.49 15.40
C PRO A 124 -26.86 18.10 15.12
N PRO A 125 -26.77 17.21 16.12
CA PRO A 125 -26.38 15.82 15.90
C PRO A 125 -27.21 15.17 14.80
N PRO A 126 -26.62 14.27 13.97
CA PRO A 126 -27.37 13.58 12.91
C PRO A 126 -28.56 12.82 13.49
N ARG A 127 -29.73 13.01 12.89
CA ARG A 127 -30.99 12.41 13.38
C ARG A 127 -31.19 11.03 12.77
N SER A 128 -31.72 10.11 13.57
CA SER A 128 -32.34 8.89 13.08
C SER A 128 -33.63 9.24 12.31
N ALA A 129 -33.77 8.74 11.09
CA ALA A 129 -34.80 9.19 10.16
C ALA A 129 -36.16 8.62 10.42
N ASN A 130 -36.25 7.43 11.01
CA ASN A 130 -37.52 6.72 11.15
C ASN A 130 -37.48 5.69 12.29
N ALA A 131 -38.61 5.05 12.54
CA ALA A 131 -38.75 3.97 13.53
C ALA A 131 -37.82 2.76 13.29
N LYS A 132 -37.17 2.68 12.12
CA LYS A 132 -36.19 1.63 11.76
C LYS A 132 -34.75 2.02 12.07
N GLY A 133 -34.50 3.20 12.64
CA GLY A 133 -33.14 3.67 12.98
C GLY A 133 -32.28 4.04 11.76
N GLU A 134 -32.89 4.29 10.60
CA GLU A 134 -32.16 4.79 9.44
C GLU A 134 -31.75 6.25 9.66
N TYR A 135 -30.51 6.56 9.42
CA TYR A 135 -30.00 7.93 9.50
C TYR A 135 -30.06 8.59 8.13
N ILE A 136 -30.85 9.69 7.99
CA ILE A 136 -30.96 10.42 6.72
C ILE A 136 -29.64 11.19 6.43
N GLU A 137 -29.01 11.72 7.45
CA GLU A 137 -27.88 12.63 7.35
C GLU A 137 -26.52 11.91 7.40
N LEU A 138 -26.50 10.63 7.75
CA LEU A 138 -25.30 9.82 7.74
C LEU A 138 -25.21 8.99 6.47
N ILE A 139 -24.08 9.10 5.79
CA ILE A 139 -23.67 8.17 4.75
C ILE A 139 -22.61 7.22 5.30
N GLY A 140 -22.76 5.95 4.95
CA GLY A 140 -21.67 5.01 5.15
C GLY A 140 -20.55 5.31 4.17
N PHE A 141 -19.33 5.39 4.66
CA PHE A 141 -18.19 5.26 3.77
C PHE A 141 -18.29 3.91 3.05
N SER A 142 -18.08 3.91 1.77
CA SER A 142 -18.25 2.72 0.94
C SER A 142 -17.20 1.65 1.24
N GLY A 143 -17.33 1.08 2.37
CA GLY A 143 -16.86 -0.24 2.76
C GLY A 143 -15.38 -0.62 2.65
N GLU A 144 -14.64 -0.04 1.74
CA GLU A 144 -13.33 -0.56 1.37
C GLU A 144 -12.19 -0.12 2.30
N ASP A 145 -12.22 1.12 2.77
CA ASP A 145 -11.11 1.73 3.51
C ASP A 145 -11.62 2.36 4.84
N THR A 146 -12.32 1.57 5.65
CA THR A 146 -12.91 2.04 6.93
C THR A 146 -11.86 2.56 7.92
N GLY A 147 -10.65 2.05 7.84
CA GLY A 147 -9.51 2.49 8.65
C GLY A 147 -9.01 3.89 8.31
N LEU A 148 -9.34 4.42 7.14
CA LEU A 148 -8.93 5.78 6.75
C LEU A 148 -9.54 6.84 7.68
N GLY A 149 -10.81 6.69 8.05
CA GLY A 149 -11.44 7.57 9.04
C GLY A 149 -10.80 7.46 10.42
N ALA A 150 -10.39 6.26 10.82
CA ALA A 150 -9.67 6.03 12.08
C ALA A 150 -8.26 6.64 12.06
N TYR A 151 -7.55 6.50 10.95
CA TYR A 151 -6.24 7.13 10.73
C TYR A 151 -6.33 8.65 10.82
N THR A 152 -7.27 9.25 10.10
CA THR A 152 -7.48 10.70 10.10
C THR A 152 -7.90 11.21 11.49
N TYR A 153 -8.79 10.47 12.17
CA TYR A 153 -9.18 10.80 13.55
C TYR A 153 -7.99 10.77 14.51
N LEU A 154 -7.14 9.75 14.40
CA LEU A 154 -5.92 9.65 15.22
C LEU A 154 -4.97 10.81 14.95
N ALA A 155 -4.78 11.18 13.67
CA ALA A 155 -3.96 12.33 13.29
C ALA A 155 -4.49 13.63 13.91
N PHE A 156 -5.80 13.88 13.79
CA PHE A 156 -6.44 15.08 14.34
C PHE A 156 -6.39 15.12 15.88
N ARG A 157 -6.51 13.99 16.53
CA ARG A 157 -6.37 13.90 17.99
C ARG A 157 -4.95 14.18 18.47
N THR A 158 -3.95 13.77 17.69
CA THR A 158 -2.53 13.87 18.10
C THR A 158 -1.91 15.21 17.72
N PHE A 159 -2.23 15.72 16.52
CA PHE A 159 -1.56 16.90 15.94
C PHE A 159 -2.49 18.11 15.79
N GLY A 160 -3.74 18.00 16.24
CA GLY A 160 -4.77 19.01 15.99
C GLY A 160 -5.44 18.81 14.62
N VAL A 161 -6.58 19.50 14.40
CA VAL A 161 -7.36 19.39 13.17
C VAL A 161 -6.69 20.21 12.07
N ASN A 162 -5.75 19.58 11.39
CA ASN A 162 -4.99 20.16 10.29
C ASN A 162 -4.50 19.07 9.33
N ILE A 163 -4.25 19.44 8.08
CA ILE A 163 -3.79 18.51 7.04
C ILE A 163 -2.36 18.00 7.29
N PRO A 164 -1.39 18.84 7.73
CA PRO A 164 -0.05 18.37 8.06
C PRO A 164 -0.04 17.21 9.06
N GLY A 165 -0.99 17.16 9.98
CA GLY A 165 -1.12 16.10 10.97
C GLY A 165 -1.24 14.70 10.33
N LEU A 166 -1.88 14.58 9.17
CA LEU A 166 -1.96 13.34 8.41
C LEU A 166 -0.57 12.88 7.95
N THR A 167 0.21 13.80 7.40
CA THR A 167 1.59 13.54 6.99
C THR A 167 2.45 13.12 8.19
N TYR A 168 2.38 13.86 9.30
CA TYR A 168 3.16 13.55 10.50
C TYR A 168 2.81 12.19 11.09
N LEU A 169 1.54 11.82 11.10
CA LEU A 169 1.13 10.50 11.60
C LEU A 169 1.73 9.38 10.75
N TYR A 170 1.79 9.52 9.42
CA TYR A 170 2.47 8.56 8.56
C TYR A 170 3.91 8.34 9.00
N PHE A 171 4.69 9.42 9.17
CA PHE A 171 6.08 9.32 9.59
C PHE A 171 6.25 8.75 10.99
N VAL A 172 5.36 9.07 11.92
CA VAL A 172 5.38 8.48 13.27
C VAL A 172 5.18 6.96 13.20
N ILE A 173 4.20 6.49 12.42
CA ILE A 173 3.91 5.05 12.30
C ILE A 173 5.08 4.32 11.60
N VAL A 174 5.60 4.86 10.50
CA VAL A 174 6.71 4.26 9.76
C VAL A 174 7.99 4.26 10.61
N THR A 175 8.25 5.33 11.36
CA THR A 175 9.39 5.40 12.30
C THR A 175 9.21 4.39 13.42
N ALA A 176 8.01 4.24 13.98
CA ALA A 176 7.73 3.21 14.99
C ALA A 176 7.98 1.80 14.44
N ALA A 177 7.52 1.51 13.21
CA ALA A 177 7.80 0.25 12.55
C ALA A 177 9.30 0.03 12.34
N LEU A 178 10.05 1.07 11.96
CA LEU A 178 11.51 1.03 11.79
C LEU A 178 12.23 0.77 13.13
N VAL A 179 11.81 1.42 14.21
CA VAL A 179 12.36 1.19 15.56
C VAL A 179 12.11 -0.25 16.00
N LEU A 180 10.87 -0.74 15.86
CA LEU A 180 10.53 -2.13 16.16
C LEU A 180 11.36 -3.11 15.33
N TYR A 181 11.56 -2.81 14.04
CA TYR A 181 12.42 -3.59 13.17
C TYR A 181 13.88 -3.61 13.69
N GLY A 182 14.39 -2.45 14.10
CA GLY A 182 15.71 -2.32 14.71
C GLY A 182 15.87 -3.11 16.00
N ILE A 183 14.83 -3.15 16.85
CA ILE A 183 14.81 -3.98 18.07
C ILE A 183 14.89 -5.46 17.72
N GLY A 184 14.11 -5.93 16.75
CA GLY A 184 14.10 -7.34 16.34
C GLY A 184 15.33 -7.77 15.55
N HIS A 185 15.90 -6.89 14.73
CA HIS A 185 16.95 -7.23 13.77
C HIS A 185 18.26 -6.45 13.91
N GLY A 186 18.40 -5.55 14.87
CA GLY A 186 19.54 -4.65 15.01
C GLY A 186 20.90 -5.33 15.19
N ARG A 187 20.91 -6.64 15.50
CA ARG A 187 22.15 -7.44 15.53
C ARG A 187 22.59 -7.95 14.17
N SER A 188 21.79 -7.76 13.13
CA SER A 188 22.04 -8.24 11.78
C SER A 188 22.28 -7.10 10.82
N VAL A 189 23.48 -7.02 10.33
CA VAL A 189 23.87 -6.05 9.31
C VAL A 189 23.02 -6.23 8.04
N GLY A 190 22.81 -7.47 7.61
CA GLY A 190 22.03 -7.76 6.39
C GLY A 190 20.54 -7.41 6.51
N ALA A 191 19.94 -7.68 7.66
CA ALA A 191 18.56 -7.27 7.91
C ALA A 191 18.44 -5.73 7.93
N MET A 192 19.37 -5.06 8.58
CA MET A 192 19.39 -3.60 8.61
C MET A 192 19.65 -2.99 7.22
N ALA A 193 20.45 -3.64 6.38
CA ALA A 193 20.61 -3.27 4.98
C ALA A 193 19.30 -3.42 4.18
N ALA A 194 18.55 -4.49 4.42
CA ALA A 194 17.27 -4.72 3.73
C ALA A 194 16.23 -3.62 4.06
N VAL A 195 16.16 -3.16 5.32
CA VAL A 195 15.24 -2.06 5.68
C VAL A 195 15.67 -0.73 5.06
N VAL A 196 16.97 -0.46 4.91
CA VAL A 196 17.44 0.71 4.17
C VAL A 196 16.94 0.67 2.73
N ALA A 197 16.97 -0.50 2.06
CA ALA A 197 16.44 -0.65 0.70
C ALA A 197 14.93 -0.37 0.63
N VAL A 198 14.14 -0.80 1.63
CA VAL A 198 12.70 -0.48 1.70
C VAL A 198 12.47 1.02 1.89
N VAL A 199 13.17 1.66 2.83
CA VAL A 199 13.00 3.10 3.07
C VAL A 199 13.48 3.92 1.85
N LEU A 200 14.54 3.47 1.19
CA LEU A 200 15.00 4.07 -0.07
C LEU A 200 13.95 3.95 -1.17
N ALA A 201 13.26 2.81 -1.26
CA ALA A 201 12.18 2.64 -2.22
C ALA A 201 10.99 3.57 -1.92
N LEU A 202 10.60 3.73 -0.64
CA LEU A 202 9.58 4.70 -0.23
C LEU A 202 9.97 6.13 -0.64
N TYR A 203 11.21 6.51 -0.38
CA TYR A 203 11.75 7.81 -0.78
C TYR A 203 11.70 7.99 -2.31
N ALA A 204 12.17 7.00 -3.08
CA ALA A 204 12.17 7.05 -4.53
C ALA A 204 10.75 7.21 -5.10
N VAL A 205 9.76 6.52 -4.53
CA VAL A 205 8.36 6.64 -4.95
C VAL A 205 7.80 8.03 -4.67
N VAL A 206 8.13 8.65 -3.53
CA VAL A 206 7.72 10.04 -3.23
C VAL A 206 8.42 11.05 -4.15
N CYS A 207 9.68 10.79 -4.50
CA CYS A 207 10.42 11.63 -5.43
C CYS A 207 9.90 11.52 -6.87
N ALA A 208 9.30 10.39 -7.25
CA ALA A 208 8.79 10.16 -8.58
C ALA A 208 7.78 11.23 -8.99
N ASP A 209 7.92 11.74 -10.21
CA ASP A 209 6.92 12.63 -10.81
C ASP A 209 5.82 11.79 -11.47
N PHE A 210 4.78 11.47 -10.68
CA PHE A 210 3.63 10.72 -11.17
C PHE A 210 2.73 11.49 -12.14
N VAL A 211 2.94 12.80 -12.29
CA VAL A 211 2.18 13.61 -13.26
C VAL A 211 2.40 13.12 -14.69
N ASN A 212 3.64 12.80 -15.02
CA ASN A 212 3.99 12.28 -16.34
C ASN A 212 3.58 10.82 -16.53
N PHE A 213 3.42 10.08 -15.45
CA PHE A 213 3.06 8.66 -15.49
C PHE A 213 1.63 8.41 -15.96
N LEU A 214 0.70 9.26 -15.58
CA LEU A 214 -0.72 9.08 -15.88
C LEU A 214 -1.15 9.64 -17.24
N GLY A 215 -0.20 10.18 -18.00
CA GLY A 215 -0.31 10.64 -19.38
C GLY A 215 -1.71 11.07 -19.81
N SER A 216 -1.92 12.32 -20.08
CA SER A 216 -3.03 12.86 -20.88
C SER A 216 -4.47 12.74 -20.37
N SER A 217 -4.81 11.98 -19.36
CA SER A 217 -6.15 12.07 -18.81
C SER A 217 -6.29 13.32 -17.93
N ALA A 218 -7.27 14.16 -18.23
CA ALA A 218 -7.54 15.41 -17.50
C ALA A 218 -7.79 15.21 -15.99
N PHE A 219 -8.03 13.97 -15.57
CA PHE A 219 -8.28 13.57 -14.19
C PHE A 219 -7.04 13.51 -13.30
N PHE A 220 -5.83 13.48 -13.87
CA PHE A 220 -4.62 13.14 -13.12
C PHE A 220 -3.54 14.23 -13.17
N ARG A 221 -3.93 15.47 -13.39
CA ARG A 221 -3.03 16.61 -13.32
C ARG A 221 -2.84 17.03 -11.87
N GLY A 222 -1.86 16.49 -11.19
CA GLY A 222 -1.51 16.88 -9.83
C GLY A 222 -0.02 16.69 -9.52
N PRO A 223 0.53 17.41 -8.56
CA PRO A 223 1.92 17.25 -8.15
C PRO A 223 2.09 15.95 -7.38
N GLY A 224 2.79 14.99 -7.93
CA GLY A 224 3.36 13.84 -7.24
C GLY A 224 2.43 12.95 -6.40
N ILE A 225 2.97 11.86 -5.86
CA ILE A 225 2.28 11.04 -4.87
C ILE A 225 2.45 11.67 -3.49
N ASP A 226 1.31 11.79 -2.80
CA ASP A 226 1.22 12.26 -1.44
C ASP A 226 1.11 11.08 -0.46
N VAL A 227 1.83 11.15 0.64
CA VAL A 227 1.78 10.14 1.71
C VAL A 227 0.43 10.08 2.44
N LYS A 228 -0.44 11.07 2.26
CA LYS A 228 -1.83 11.10 2.77
C LYS A 228 -2.80 10.37 1.85
N ASP A 229 -2.43 10.14 0.59
CA ASP A 229 -3.26 9.38 -0.34
C ASP A 229 -3.46 7.95 0.20
N PRO A 230 -4.70 7.46 0.32
CA PRO A 230 -4.97 6.11 0.80
C PRO A 230 -4.19 5.03 0.06
N ARG A 231 -3.87 5.24 -1.22
CA ARG A 231 -3.06 4.33 -2.04
C ARG A 231 -1.62 4.27 -1.56
N PHE A 232 -1.07 5.39 -1.09
CA PHE A 232 0.27 5.43 -0.50
C PHE A 232 0.28 4.94 0.95
N LEU A 233 -0.78 5.17 1.70
CA LEU A 233 -0.89 4.72 3.10
C LEU A 233 -0.78 3.19 3.24
N GLY A 234 -1.09 2.41 2.19
CA GLY A 234 -0.83 0.97 2.15
C GLY A 234 0.64 0.61 2.38
N THR A 235 1.57 1.53 2.04
CA THR A 235 3.02 1.33 2.23
C THR A 235 3.46 1.28 3.70
N ILE A 236 2.62 1.69 4.64
CA ILE A 236 2.81 1.46 6.09
C ILE A 236 3.09 -0.02 6.38
N ALA A 237 2.52 -0.92 5.56
CA ALA A 237 2.74 -2.36 5.66
C ALA A 237 4.16 -2.82 5.24
N ALA A 238 4.95 -1.99 4.55
CA ALA A 238 6.20 -2.43 3.92
C ALA A 238 7.26 -2.92 4.94
N ILE A 239 7.50 -2.15 6.00
CA ILE A 239 8.47 -2.54 7.05
C ILE A 239 7.97 -3.75 7.86
N PRO A 240 6.70 -3.80 8.33
CA PRO A 240 6.13 -4.99 8.95
C PRO A 240 6.24 -6.26 8.08
N LEU A 241 5.94 -6.15 6.79
CA LEU A 241 6.06 -7.27 5.86
C LEU A 241 7.52 -7.73 5.69
N LEU A 242 8.45 -6.77 5.54
CA LEU A 242 9.88 -7.08 5.50
C LEU A 242 10.34 -7.78 6.77
N HIS A 243 9.83 -7.37 7.95
CA HIS A 243 10.17 -8.00 9.23
C HIS A 243 9.87 -9.51 9.20
N VAL A 244 8.69 -9.90 8.74
CA VAL A 244 8.29 -11.30 8.61
C VAL A 244 9.13 -12.02 7.55
N ILE A 245 9.37 -11.42 6.39
CA ILE A 245 10.21 -12.00 5.32
C ILE A 245 11.62 -12.29 5.85
N VAL A 246 12.25 -11.33 6.52
CA VAL A 246 13.62 -11.49 7.05
C VAL A 246 13.66 -12.54 8.15
N MET A 247 12.65 -12.62 9.02
CA MET A 247 12.60 -13.69 10.03
C MET A 247 12.59 -15.09 9.41
N TRP A 248 12.00 -15.24 8.22
CA TRP A 248 11.92 -16.54 7.56
C TRP A 248 13.12 -16.89 6.70
N THR A 249 13.75 -15.89 6.12
CA THR A 249 14.92 -16.10 5.25
C THR A 249 16.21 -16.32 6.04
N ARG A 250 16.20 -16.08 7.35
CA ARG A 250 17.37 -16.24 8.21
C ARG A 250 17.42 -17.60 8.89
N PRO A 251 18.63 -18.09 9.22
CA PRO A 251 18.77 -19.33 9.98
C PRO A 251 18.07 -19.21 11.33
N PRO A 252 17.58 -20.32 11.86
CA PRO A 252 16.82 -20.33 13.10
C PRO A 252 17.67 -19.80 14.25
N TYR A 253 17.27 -18.66 14.80
CA TYR A 253 17.76 -18.16 16.07
C TYR A 253 16.66 -18.27 17.13
N ARG A 254 17.07 -18.26 18.38
CA ARG A 254 16.11 -18.41 19.48
C ARG A 254 15.30 -17.13 19.63
N LEU A 255 14.00 -17.20 19.31
CA LEU A 255 13.06 -16.12 19.58
C LEU A 255 12.76 -16.08 21.10
N GLY A 256 12.95 -14.90 21.69
CA GLY A 256 12.54 -14.61 23.06
C GLY A 256 11.16 -13.98 23.13
N PRO A 257 10.62 -13.75 24.34
CA PRO A 257 9.35 -13.04 24.50
C PRO A 257 9.32 -11.67 23.84
N LEU A 258 10.44 -10.94 23.87
CA LEU A 258 10.57 -9.64 23.22
C LEU A 258 10.38 -9.74 21.69
N ASP A 259 10.94 -10.78 21.06
CA ASP A 259 10.81 -10.96 19.61
C ASP A 259 9.34 -11.20 19.22
N TYR A 260 8.58 -11.99 20.00
CA TYR A 260 7.15 -12.19 19.79
C TYR A 260 6.35 -10.91 19.99
N THR A 261 6.70 -10.10 21.00
CA THR A 261 6.07 -8.80 21.22
C THR A 261 6.31 -7.88 20.04
N VAL A 262 7.53 -7.81 19.53
CA VAL A 262 7.89 -7.02 18.35
C VAL A 262 7.11 -7.50 17.11
N VAL A 263 7.03 -8.82 16.89
CA VAL A 263 6.23 -9.40 15.80
C VAL A 263 4.75 -9.02 15.94
N ALA A 264 4.19 -9.12 17.14
CA ALA A 264 2.79 -8.76 17.38
C ALA A 264 2.53 -7.27 17.12
N MET A 265 3.44 -6.38 17.53
CA MET A 265 3.34 -4.95 17.25
C MET A 265 3.48 -4.63 15.76
N GLN A 266 4.42 -5.28 15.06
CA GLN A 266 4.54 -5.17 13.60
C GLN A 266 3.28 -5.67 12.90
N ALA A 267 2.73 -6.81 13.35
CA ALA A 267 1.48 -7.34 12.82
C ALA A 267 0.29 -6.40 13.08
N ALA A 268 0.27 -5.68 14.22
CA ALA A 268 -0.76 -4.68 14.51
C ALA A 268 -0.65 -3.46 13.56
N ILE A 269 0.57 -2.98 13.27
CA ILE A 269 0.79 -1.93 12.27
C ILE A 269 0.34 -2.41 10.88
N PHE A 270 0.67 -3.64 10.52
CA PHE A 270 0.23 -4.26 9.26
C PHE A 270 -1.30 -4.38 9.19
N ALA A 271 -1.95 -4.82 10.27
CA ALA A 271 -3.40 -4.90 10.38
C ALA A 271 -4.06 -3.52 10.25
N PHE A 272 -3.44 -2.48 10.81
CA PHE A 272 -3.92 -1.10 10.65
C PHE A 272 -3.80 -0.63 9.20
N ALA A 273 -2.69 -0.89 8.52
CA ALA A 273 -2.53 -0.61 7.10
C ALA A 273 -3.60 -1.32 6.25
N LEU A 274 -3.92 -2.57 6.58
CA LEU A 274 -4.98 -3.35 5.93
C LEU A 274 -6.37 -2.72 6.09
N GLN A 275 -6.65 -2.09 7.24
CA GLN A 275 -7.91 -1.36 7.47
C GLN A 275 -7.96 -0.02 6.71
N ILE A 276 -6.81 0.66 6.59
CA ILE A 276 -6.70 1.92 5.85
C ILE A 276 -6.83 1.66 4.34
N ARG A 277 -6.24 0.56 3.86
CA ARG A 277 -6.19 0.23 2.44
C ARG A 277 -6.44 -1.25 2.20
N SER A 278 -7.63 -1.58 1.73
CA SER A 278 -8.08 -2.95 1.53
C SER A 278 -7.21 -3.78 0.56
N PRO A 279 -6.62 -3.26 -0.54
CA PRO A 279 -5.71 -4.03 -1.37
C PRO A 279 -4.47 -4.59 -0.65
N VAL A 280 -4.08 -4.09 0.52
CA VAL A 280 -3.03 -4.69 1.35
C VAL A 280 -3.35 -6.16 1.73
N VAL A 281 -4.62 -6.59 1.61
CA VAL A 281 -5.02 -8.01 1.79
C VAL A 281 -4.26 -8.95 0.86
N TRP A 282 -3.84 -8.50 -0.29
CA TRP A 282 -3.05 -9.31 -1.22
C TRP A 282 -1.67 -9.67 -0.66
N ALA A 283 -1.08 -8.81 0.16
CA ALA A 283 0.13 -9.13 0.89
C ALA A 283 -0.10 -10.24 1.93
N VAL A 284 -1.29 -10.29 2.56
CA VAL A 284 -1.67 -11.40 3.46
C VAL A 284 -1.78 -12.71 2.68
N LEU A 285 -2.41 -12.69 1.51
CA LEU A 285 -2.50 -13.86 0.64
C LEU A 285 -1.12 -14.31 0.14
N ALA A 286 -0.24 -13.37 -0.19
CA ALA A 286 1.14 -13.67 -0.56
C ALA A 286 1.91 -14.33 0.60
N LEU A 287 1.75 -13.85 1.83
CA LEU A 287 2.30 -14.50 3.03
C LEU A 287 1.75 -15.92 3.20
N ALA A 288 0.44 -16.11 3.09
CA ALA A 288 -0.19 -17.42 3.21
C ALA A 288 0.31 -18.39 2.12
N ALA A 289 0.35 -17.95 0.88
CA ALA A 289 0.87 -18.75 -0.24
C ALA A 289 2.35 -19.10 -0.04
N PHE A 290 3.18 -18.17 0.44
CA PHE A 290 4.58 -18.44 0.76
C PHE A 290 4.71 -19.54 1.83
N TRP A 291 3.90 -19.52 2.87
CA TRP A 291 3.87 -20.58 3.90
C TRP A 291 3.48 -21.94 3.33
N LEU A 292 2.45 -21.95 2.48
CA LEU A 292 2.01 -23.20 1.82
C LEU A 292 3.14 -23.78 0.95
N VAL A 293 3.83 -22.94 0.18
CA VAL A 293 4.97 -23.37 -0.65
C VAL A 293 6.12 -23.87 0.23
N ALA A 294 6.47 -23.13 1.28
CA ALA A 294 7.51 -23.54 2.22
C ALA A 294 7.17 -24.87 2.90
N GLY A 295 5.90 -25.05 3.32
CA GLY A 295 5.40 -26.32 3.88
C GLY A 295 5.47 -27.48 2.89
N ALA A 296 5.06 -27.26 1.65
CA ALA A 296 5.13 -28.28 0.59
C ALA A 296 6.57 -28.70 0.29
N LEU A 297 7.52 -27.74 0.26
CA LEU A 297 8.94 -28.03 0.06
C LEU A 297 9.54 -28.87 1.20
N VAL A 298 9.12 -28.60 2.45
CA VAL A 298 9.55 -29.41 3.61
C VAL A 298 9.02 -30.83 3.52
N LEU A 299 7.73 -31.01 3.16
CA LEU A 299 7.15 -32.34 2.95
C LEU A 299 7.83 -33.09 1.82
N ARG A 300 8.09 -32.44 0.68
CA ARG A 300 8.78 -33.04 -0.46
C ARG A 300 10.19 -33.56 -0.10
N ARG A 301 10.85 -32.93 0.88
CA ARG A 301 12.16 -33.36 1.39
C ARG A 301 12.06 -34.52 2.39
N GLY A 302 10.92 -35.17 2.51
CA GLY A 302 10.69 -36.29 3.44
C GLY A 302 10.67 -35.87 4.92
N ARG A 303 10.62 -34.59 5.21
CA ARG A 303 10.49 -34.07 6.57
C ARG A 303 9.00 -34.00 6.93
N SER A 304 8.62 -34.39 8.14
CA SER A 304 7.24 -34.25 8.58
C SER A 304 6.85 -32.78 8.78
N LEU A 305 5.59 -32.44 8.59
CA LEU A 305 5.05 -31.10 8.95
C LEU A 305 5.31 -30.76 10.43
N ARG A 306 5.43 -31.78 11.27
CA ARG A 306 5.87 -31.62 12.67
C ARG A 306 7.23 -30.92 12.78
N SER A 307 8.13 -31.11 11.81
CA SER A 307 9.43 -30.41 11.81
C SER A 307 9.31 -28.91 11.57
N LEU A 308 8.22 -28.43 10.95
CA LEU A 308 7.90 -27.00 10.86
C LEU A 308 7.39 -26.44 12.20
N TRP A 309 6.74 -27.28 13.01
CA TRP A 309 6.17 -26.94 14.32
C TRP A 309 7.07 -27.35 15.48
N ASP A 310 8.18 -28.02 15.21
CA ASP A 310 9.10 -28.39 16.28
C ASP A 310 9.75 -27.12 16.85
N TRP A 311 9.12 -26.63 17.91
CA TRP A 311 9.57 -25.48 18.71
C TRP A 311 11.05 -25.51 19.04
N ARG A 312 11.59 -26.71 19.14
CA ARG A 312 12.99 -26.90 19.53
C ARG A 312 13.95 -26.70 18.37
N GLN A 313 13.47 -26.92 17.14
CA GLN A 313 14.29 -26.85 15.93
C GLN A 313 13.98 -25.65 15.04
N SER A 314 12.70 -25.22 14.94
CA SER A 314 12.28 -24.08 14.11
C SER A 314 11.49 -23.07 14.95
N ARG A 315 12.21 -22.19 15.62
CA ARG A 315 11.63 -21.22 16.56
C ARG A 315 10.85 -20.09 15.88
N SER A 316 10.88 -20.00 14.57
CA SER A 316 10.04 -19.09 13.78
C SER A 316 8.63 -19.64 13.49
N ALA A 317 8.36 -20.90 13.81
CA ALA A 317 7.06 -21.55 13.55
C ALA A 317 5.84 -20.84 14.19
N PRO A 318 5.92 -20.27 15.41
CA PRO A 318 4.80 -19.53 16.00
C PRO A 318 4.53 -18.16 15.37
N VAL A 319 5.48 -17.59 14.62
CA VAL A 319 5.31 -16.25 14.00
C VAL A 319 4.05 -16.18 13.13
N PRO A 320 3.75 -17.15 12.24
CA PRO A 320 2.51 -17.17 11.48
C PRO A 320 1.26 -17.12 12.36
N VAL A 321 1.27 -17.86 13.46
CA VAL A 321 0.13 -17.92 14.39
C VAL A 321 -0.08 -16.57 15.06
N VAL A 322 1.00 -15.92 15.51
CA VAL A 322 0.93 -14.57 16.11
C VAL A 322 0.41 -13.56 15.10
N VAL A 323 0.96 -13.55 13.88
CA VAL A 323 0.52 -12.66 12.81
C VAL A 323 -0.96 -12.89 12.48
N LEU A 324 -1.36 -14.13 12.29
CA LEU A 324 -2.76 -14.48 11.99
C LEU A 324 -3.69 -14.10 13.15
N ALA A 325 -3.31 -14.36 14.38
CA ALA A 325 -4.12 -14.01 15.55
C ALA A 325 -4.32 -12.50 15.66
N VAL A 326 -3.28 -11.69 15.44
CA VAL A 326 -3.39 -10.22 15.45
C VAL A 326 -4.25 -9.73 14.29
N LEU A 327 -4.09 -10.28 13.08
CA LEU A 327 -4.90 -9.90 11.92
C LEU A 327 -6.38 -10.23 12.15
N LEU A 328 -6.70 -11.43 12.65
CA LEU A 328 -8.07 -11.83 12.96
C LEU A 328 -8.67 -10.96 14.07
N SER A 329 -7.90 -10.69 15.14
CA SER A 329 -8.35 -9.82 16.22
C SER A 329 -8.64 -8.39 15.72
N ALA A 330 -7.79 -7.85 14.86
CA ALA A 330 -8.01 -6.54 14.26
C ALA A 330 -9.26 -6.50 13.37
N GLN A 331 -9.52 -7.57 12.59
CA GLN A 331 -10.73 -7.68 11.78
C GLN A 331 -11.99 -7.81 12.64
N LEU A 332 -11.93 -8.59 13.73
CA LEU A 332 -13.04 -8.70 14.68
C LEU A 332 -13.34 -7.37 15.35
N LEU A 333 -12.30 -6.66 15.81
CA LEU A 333 -12.45 -5.33 16.42
C LEU A 333 -13.05 -4.33 15.44
N ALA A 334 -12.60 -4.34 14.18
CA ALA A 334 -13.19 -3.49 13.14
C ALA A 334 -14.66 -3.83 12.89
N ALA A 335 -15.01 -5.11 12.83
CA ALA A 335 -16.38 -5.56 12.61
C ALA A 335 -17.31 -5.21 13.78
N VAL A 336 -16.83 -5.35 15.03
CA VAL A 336 -17.59 -4.99 16.23
C VAL A 336 -17.81 -3.48 16.32
N ASN A 337 -16.80 -2.69 15.98
CA ASN A 337 -16.87 -1.22 16.03
C ASN A 337 -17.53 -0.60 14.79
N LEU A 338 -17.96 -1.41 13.82
CA LEU A 338 -18.62 -0.91 12.63
C LEU A 338 -19.97 -0.26 13.01
N HIS A 339 -20.23 0.94 12.51
CA HIS A 339 -21.47 1.65 12.80
C HIS A 339 -22.69 0.82 12.33
N PRO A 340 -23.81 0.81 13.08
CA PRO A 340 -25.04 0.05 12.71
C PRO A 340 -25.53 0.32 11.29
N LEU A 341 -25.30 1.52 10.77
CA LEU A 341 -25.60 1.89 9.38
C LEU A 341 -25.01 0.89 8.36
N TYR A 342 -23.79 0.42 8.60
CA TYR A 342 -23.15 -0.58 7.73
C TYR A 342 -23.71 -1.99 7.93
N ARG A 343 -24.20 -2.29 9.14
CA ARG A 343 -24.84 -3.58 9.42
C ARG A 343 -26.22 -3.66 8.77
N ALA A 344 -26.95 -2.55 8.75
CA ALA A 344 -28.24 -2.45 8.07
C ALA A 344 -28.13 -2.52 6.54
N GLN A 345 -26.95 -2.20 5.99
CA GLN A 345 -26.61 -2.31 4.56
C GLN A 345 -26.05 -3.70 4.17
N GLY A 346 -26.37 -4.74 4.91
CA GLY A 346 -25.71 -6.06 4.93
C GLY A 346 -25.38 -6.71 3.60
N ASP A 347 -26.16 -6.46 2.54
CA ASP A 347 -25.97 -7.01 1.21
C ASP A 347 -25.25 -6.07 0.23
N VAL A 348 -24.78 -4.90 0.69
CA VAL A 348 -24.08 -3.96 -0.17
C VAL A 348 -22.66 -4.46 -0.42
N PRO A 349 -22.25 -4.65 -1.69
CA PRO A 349 -20.91 -5.07 -2.00
C PRO A 349 -19.88 -4.08 -1.43
N ARG A 350 -19.00 -4.57 -0.57
CA ARG A 350 -17.90 -3.77 -0.03
C ARG A 350 -16.82 -3.54 -1.07
N HIS A 351 -16.62 -4.51 -1.96
CA HIS A 351 -15.67 -4.47 -3.07
C HIS A 351 -16.42 -4.60 -4.39
N MET A 352 -16.11 -3.73 -5.32
CA MET A 352 -16.70 -3.71 -6.66
C MET A 352 -15.87 -4.61 -7.60
N PHE A 353 -15.92 -5.91 -7.37
CA PHE A 353 -15.13 -6.90 -8.09
C PHE A 353 -15.56 -7.04 -9.56
N TRP A 354 -16.86 -7.27 -9.79
CA TRP A 354 -17.39 -7.49 -11.13
C TRP A 354 -17.39 -6.23 -11.97
N GLN A 355 -17.59 -5.07 -11.34
CA GLN A 355 -17.40 -3.77 -11.98
C GLN A 355 -15.96 -3.65 -12.49
N GLY A 356 -14.97 -3.94 -11.64
CA GLY A 356 -13.55 -3.90 -12.03
C GLY A 356 -13.22 -4.85 -13.17
N LEU A 357 -13.71 -6.11 -13.12
CA LEU A 357 -13.53 -7.08 -14.19
C LEU A 357 -14.17 -6.62 -15.51
N LEU A 358 -15.39 -6.12 -15.48
CA LEU A 358 -16.07 -5.61 -16.66
C LEU A 358 -15.33 -4.38 -17.22
N SER A 359 -14.98 -3.41 -16.36
CA SER A 359 -14.20 -2.23 -16.75
C SER A 359 -12.90 -2.60 -17.44
N SER A 360 -12.25 -3.67 -16.97
CA SER A 360 -10.97 -4.09 -17.52
C SER A 360 -11.03 -4.59 -18.97
N LEU A 361 -12.20 -5.00 -19.45
CA LEU A 361 -12.38 -5.38 -20.86
C LEU A 361 -12.27 -4.18 -21.81
N GLN A 362 -12.44 -2.95 -21.32
CA GLN A 362 -12.24 -1.72 -22.10
C GLN A 362 -10.80 -1.51 -22.56
N LEU A 363 -9.85 -2.22 -21.99
CA LEU A 363 -8.44 -2.16 -22.39
C LEU A 363 -8.21 -2.75 -23.78
N ALA A 364 -9.10 -3.62 -24.25
CA ALA A 364 -9.02 -4.18 -25.60
C ALA A 364 -9.24 -3.07 -26.63
N PRO A 365 -8.35 -2.95 -27.65
CA PRO A 365 -8.47 -1.93 -28.68
C PRO A 365 -9.79 -1.97 -29.44
N ASP A 366 -10.37 -3.16 -29.60
CA ASP A 366 -11.61 -3.35 -30.37
C ASP A 366 -12.88 -3.26 -29.52
N TRP A 367 -12.77 -2.95 -28.21
CA TRP A 367 -13.92 -2.88 -27.32
C TRP A 367 -15.06 -2.02 -27.86
N SER A 368 -14.74 -0.78 -28.26
CA SER A 368 -15.72 0.18 -28.75
C SER A 368 -16.42 -0.28 -30.03
N LYS A 369 -15.72 -0.99 -30.91
CA LYS A 369 -16.27 -1.54 -32.16
C LYS A 369 -17.22 -2.70 -31.88
N LYS A 370 -16.89 -3.58 -30.94
CA LYS A 370 -17.67 -4.79 -30.63
C LYS A 370 -18.88 -4.53 -29.75
N TYR A 371 -18.74 -3.65 -28.77
CA TYR A 371 -19.72 -3.50 -27.69
C TYR A 371 -20.33 -2.09 -27.62
N GLY A 372 -19.96 -1.18 -28.57
CA GLY A 372 -20.63 0.11 -28.76
C GLY A 372 -20.49 1.11 -27.59
N ALA A 373 -19.77 0.76 -26.55
CA ALA A 373 -19.53 1.66 -25.42
C ALA A 373 -18.39 2.60 -25.82
N SER A 374 -18.71 3.87 -26.00
CA SER A 374 -17.74 4.92 -26.32
C SER A 374 -16.69 4.99 -25.21
N ALA A 375 -15.48 4.61 -25.55
CA ALA A 375 -14.28 4.85 -24.74
C ALA A 375 -13.84 6.32 -24.86
N ASN A 376 -14.74 7.27 -24.66
CA ASN A 376 -14.45 8.71 -24.70
C ASN A 376 -13.61 9.10 -23.47
N GLY A 377 -12.45 8.46 -23.24
CA GLY A 377 -11.58 8.78 -22.11
C GLY A 377 -12.27 8.73 -20.75
N ALA A 378 -13.47 8.13 -20.71
CA ALA A 378 -14.26 8.03 -19.51
C ALA A 378 -13.54 7.14 -18.51
N THR A 379 -13.54 7.59 -17.28
CA THR A 379 -13.05 6.87 -16.13
C THR A 379 -13.64 5.47 -16.04
N ASP A 380 -12.93 4.58 -15.41
CA ASP A 380 -13.19 3.16 -15.18
C ASP A 380 -14.64 2.81 -14.83
N ASP A 381 -15.37 3.75 -14.24
CA ASP A 381 -16.71 3.54 -13.68
C ASP A 381 -17.86 3.89 -14.64
N ALA A 382 -17.60 4.67 -15.68
CA ALA A 382 -18.67 5.17 -16.55
C ALA A 382 -19.32 4.05 -17.38
N MET A 383 -18.54 3.13 -17.91
CA MET A 383 -19.07 2.04 -18.74
C MET A 383 -19.89 1.03 -17.93
N PRO A 384 -19.42 0.48 -16.79
CA PRO A 384 -20.26 -0.35 -15.93
C PRO A 384 -21.54 0.35 -15.48
N ALA A 385 -21.48 1.65 -15.19
CA ALA A 385 -22.66 2.44 -14.84
C ALA A 385 -23.66 2.51 -16.01
N GLN A 386 -23.19 2.70 -17.23
CA GLN A 386 -24.01 2.69 -18.43
C GLN A 386 -24.62 1.30 -18.69
N VAL A 387 -23.83 0.25 -18.56
CA VAL A 387 -24.30 -1.14 -18.67
C VAL A 387 -25.40 -1.43 -17.66
N ALA A 388 -25.17 -1.08 -16.40
CA ALA A 388 -26.16 -1.24 -15.33
C ALA A 388 -27.45 -0.44 -15.64
N ARG A 389 -27.33 0.82 -16.08
CA ARG A 389 -28.47 1.65 -16.47
C ARG A 389 -29.29 1.03 -17.59
N ILE A 390 -28.64 0.58 -18.66
CA ILE A 390 -29.31 -0.08 -19.80
C ILE A 390 -30.00 -1.36 -19.32
N ALA A 391 -29.35 -2.18 -18.49
CA ALA A 391 -29.93 -3.40 -17.96
C ALA A 391 -31.16 -3.12 -17.07
N ILE A 392 -31.08 -2.13 -16.19
CA ILE A 392 -32.22 -1.70 -15.34
C ILE A 392 -33.42 -1.24 -16.18
N MET A 393 -33.17 -0.49 -17.25
CA MET A 393 -34.25 -0.02 -18.13
C MET A 393 -34.95 -1.15 -18.89
N LYS A 394 -34.31 -2.30 -19.07
CA LYS A 394 -34.92 -3.51 -19.69
C LYS A 394 -35.71 -4.37 -18.70
N LEU A 395 -35.64 -4.08 -17.39
CA LEU A 395 -36.39 -4.83 -16.39
C LEU A 395 -37.90 -4.47 -16.43
N PRO A 396 -38.74 -5.40 -15.99
CA PRO A 396 -40.15 -5.11 -15.73
C PRO A 396 -40.32 -3.89 -14.78
N PRO A 397 -41.40 -3.09 -14.92
CA PRO A 397 -41.59 -1.87 -14.11
C PRO A 397 -41.47 -2.08 -12.60
N GLU A 398 -41.96 -3.21 -12.09
CA GLU A 398 -41.93 -3.57 -10.67
C GLU A 398 -40.52 -3.81 -10.17
N GLU A 399 -39.72 -4.58 -10.90
CA GLU A 399 -38.32 -4.83 -10.56
C GLU A 399 -37.46 -3.57 -10.74
N ARG A 400 -37.77 -2.76 -11.77
CA ARG A 400 -37.06 -1.50 -12.05
C ARG A 400 -37.13 -0.54 -10.88
N GLN A 401 -38.30 -0.43 -10.21
CA GLN A 401 -38.49 0.46 -9.07
C GLN A 401 -37.52 0.16 -7.91
N GLN A 402 -37.09 -1.10 -7.72
CA GLN A 402 -36.14 -1.46 -6.68
C GLN A 402 -34.77 -0.79 -6.89
N TYR A 403 -34.39 -0.53 -8.15
CA TYR A 403 -33.10 0.06 -8.53
C TYR A 403 -33.15 1.57 -8.80
N LEU A 404 -34.35 2.16 -8.83
CA LEU A 404 -34.50 3.61 -9.02
C LEU A 404 -34.29 4.41 -7.74
N LYS A 405 -34.16 3.75 -6.59
CA LYS A 405 -33.82 4.42 -5.34
C LYS A 405 -32.45 5.10 -5.49
N ARG A 406 -32.37 6.37 -5.09
CA ARG A 406 -31.15 7.20 -5.23
C ARG A 406 -30.11 6.94 -4.16
N ASP A 407 -30.30 5.95 -3.30
CA ASP A 407 -29.31 5.62 -2.28
C ASP A 407 -28.05 4.94 -2.88
N GLY A 408 -26.91 5.21 -2.29
CA GLY A 408 -25.64 4.70 -2.77
C GLY A 408 -25.52 3.17 -2.68
N ALA A 409 -26.23 2.54 -1.75
CA ALA A 409 -26.24 1.10 -1.54
C ALA A 409 -26.93 0.38 -2.71
N THR A 410 -28.13 0.84 -3.08
CA THR A 410 -28.87 0.28 -4.22
C THR A 410 -28.12 0.45 -5.53
N LYS A 411 -27.47 1.63 -5.75
CA LYS A 411 -26.65 1.87 -6.95
C LYS A 411 -25.48 0.89 -7.04
N ARG A 412 -24.79 0.62 -5.94
CA ARG A 412 -23.65 -0.31 -5.91
C ARG A 412 -24.10 -1.74 -6.15
N THR A 413 -25.16 -2.18 -5.48
CA THR A 413 -25.70 -3.53 -5.66
C THR A 413 -26.12 -3.74 -7.11
N ALA A 414 -26.79 -2.75 -7.72
CA ALA A 414 -27.15 -2.79 -9.13
C ALA A 414 -25.91 -2.87 -10.02
N LEU A 415 -24.93 -2.00 -9.78
CA LEU A 415 -23.70 -1.92 -10.57
C LEU A 415 -22.95 -3.25 -10.55
N GLU A 416 -22.75 -3.83 -9.38
CA GLU A 416 -22.06 -5.09 -9.21
C GLU A 416 -22.82 -6.27 -9.83
N LYS A 417 -24.14 -6.35 -9.61
CA LYS A 417 -25.00 -7.38 -10.19
C LYS A 417 -24.98 -7.36 -11.71
N PHE A 418 -25.23 -6.21 -12.30
CA PHE A 418 -25.32 -6.10 -13.77
C PHE A 418 -23.97 -6.17 -14.45
N SER A 419 -22.90 -5.70 -13.81
CA SER A 419 -21.53 -5.91 -14.29
C SER A 419 -21.17 -7.40 -14.33
N ARG A 420 -21.56 -8.17 -13.30
CA ARG A 420 -21.37 -9.62 -13.29
C ARG A 420 -22.10 -10.30 -14.45
N LEU A 421 -23.37 -9.97 -14.64
CA LEU A 421 -24.17 -10.57 -15.72
C LEU A 421 -23.57 -10.23 -17.10
N ALA A 422 -23.20 -8.97 -17.33
CA ALA A 422 -22.60 -8.54 -18.58
C ALA A 422 -21.22 -9.20 -18.82
N PHE A 423 -20.40 -9.32 -17.77
CA PHE A 423 -19.10 -9.99 -17.89
C PHE A 423 -19.27 -11.46 -18.31
N PHE A 424 -20.16 -12.21 -17.68
CA PHE A 424 -20.41 -13.60 -18.04
C PHE A 424 -21.07 -13.76 -19.39
N ASP A 425 -21.92 -12.81 -19.81
CA ASP A 425 -22.49 -12.83 -21.15
C ASP A 425 -21.39 -12.66 -22.20
N ILE A 426 -20.50 -11.70 -22.02
CA ILE A 426 -19.33 -11.53 -22.91
C ILE A 426 -18.42 -12.75 -22.88
N LEU A 427 -18.11 -13.28 -21.69
CA LEU A 427 -17.26 -14.47 -21.54
C LEU A 427 -17.85 -15.68 -22.27
N ARG A 428 -19.17 -15.84 -22.23
CA ARG A 428 -19.87 -16.95 -22.89
C ARG A 428 -19.92 -16.80 -24.41
N ASN A 429 -20.16 -15.59 -24.89
CA ASN A 429 -20.36 -15.30 -26.31
C ASN A 429 -19.05 -15.06 -27.06
N ASP A 430 -18.03 -14.51 -26.39
CA ASP A 430 -16.72 -14.23 -26.98
C ASP A 430 -15.57 -14.54 -25.99
N PRO A 431 -15.35 -15.81 -25.65
CA PRO A 431 -14.30 -16.20 -24.70
C PRO A 431 -12.90 -15.88 -25.19
N LYS A 432 -12.68 -15.88 -26.52
CA LYS A 432 -11.39 -15.51 -27.11
C LYS A 432 -11.05 -14.04 -26.87
N PHE A 433 -12.03 -13.16 -27.00
CA PHE A 433 -11.87 -11.75 -26.71
C PHE A 433 -11.48 -11.52 -25.25
N VAL A 434 -12.19 -12.15 -24.30
CA VAL A 434 -11.88 -12.05 -22.87
C VAL A 434 -10.48 -12.57 -22.59
N ALA A 435 -10.13 -13.75 -23.12
CA ALA A 435 -8.79 -14.33 -22.93
C ALA A 435 -7.70 -13.41 -23.52
N HIS A 436 -7.89 -12.89 -24.74
CA HIS A 436 -6.92 -11.97 -25.35
C HIS A 436 -6.73 -10.71 -24.50
N THR A 437 -7.84 -10.12 -24.04
CA THR A 437 -7.78 -8.92 -23.19
C THR A 437 -7.00 -9.18 -21.90
N PHE A 438 -7.28 -10.30 -21.20
CA PHE A 438 -6.62 -10.58 -19.93
C PHE A 438 -5.18 -11.06 -20.06
N PHE A 439 -4.83 -11.80 -21.10
CA PHE A 439 -3.51 -12.41 -21.22
C PHE A 439 -2.56 -11.66 -22.17
N ILE A 440 -3.07 -10.73 -22.98
CA ILE A 440 -2.25 -9.97 -23.95
C ILE A 440 -2.38 -8.47 -23.72
N ASP A 441 -3.60 -7.90 -23.83
CA ASP A 441 -3.77 -6.44 -23.79
C ASP A 441 -3.46 -5.86 -22.39
N LYS A 442 -3.95 -6.50 -21.32
CA LYS A 442 -3.70 -6.05 -19.96
C LYS A 442 -2.22 -6.12 -19.58
N PRO A 443 -1.47 -7.21 -19.82
CA PRO A 443 -0.04 -7.24 -19.57
C PRO A 443 0.74 -6.18 -20.35
N ALA A 444 0.39 -5.97 -21.63
CA ALA A 444 1.02 -4.95 -22.46
C ALA A 444 0.81 -3.55 -21.89
N ARG A 445 -0.42 -3.25 -21.46
CA ARG A 445 -0.76 -1.98 -20.80
C ARG A 445 -0.06 -1.82 -19.45
N ALA A 446 -0.06 -2.87 -18.62
CA ALA A 446 0.65 -2.87 -17.36
C ALA A 446 2.15 -2.61 -17.57
N TRP A 447 2.77 -3.31 -18.50
CA TRP A 447 4.18 -3.09 -18.86
C TRP A 447 4.45 -1.65 -19.35
N GLN A 448 3.57 -1.09 -20.17
CA GLN A 448 3.68 0.29 -20.62
C GLN A 448 3.62 1.27 -19.44
N SER A 449 2.69 1.04 -18.51
CA SER A 449 2.54 1.85 -17.31
C SER A 449 3.76 1.76 -16.39
N GLU A 450 4.28 0.56 -16.16
CA GLU A 450 5.51 0.30 -15.41
C GLU A 450 6.72 1.02 -16.04
N ARG A 451 6.86 0.91 -17.34
CA ARG A 451 7.93 1.58 -18.09
C ARG A 451 7.85 3.10 -17.96
N GLN A 452 6.65 3.67 -18.04
CA GLN A 452 6.43 5.10 -17.84
C GLN A 452 6.76 5.53 -16.40
N PHE A 453 6.36 4.73 -15.41
CA PHE A 453 6.69 4.96 -14.01
C PHE A 453 8.21 5.00 -13.80
N PHE A 454 8.93 3.98 -14.27
CA PHE A 454 10.39 3.94 -14.12
C PHE A 454 11.09 5.05 -14.91
N GLY A 455 10.56 5.44 -16.08
CA GLY A 455 11.03 6.63 -16.79
C GLY A 455 10.84 7.92 -16.00
N GLY A 456 9.72 8.04 -15.29
CA GLY A 456 9.41 9.19 -14.41
C GLY A 456 10.25 9.25 -13.13
N LEU A 457 10.68 8.09 -12.60
CA LEU A 457 11.55 8.05 -11.41
C LEU A 457 12.85 8.83 -11.58
N PHE A 458 13.37 8.89 -12.79
CA PHE A 458 14.65 9.51 -13.11
C PHE A 458 14.52 10.85 -13.84
N SER A 459 13.31 11.21 -14.30
CA SER A 459 13.07 12.48 -15.02
C SER A 459 12.64 13.58 -14.04
N GLY A 460 13.27 14.75 -14.14
CA GLY A 460 12.84 15.93 -13.39
C GLY A 460 13.24 16.00 -11.91
N LEU A 461 14.04 15.04 -11.43
CA LEU A 461 14.56 15.12 -10.05
C LEU A 461 15.56 16.26 -9.92
N PRO A 462 15.42 17.16 -8.92
CA PRO A 462 16.50 18.03 -8.50
C PRO A 462 17.75 17.19 -8.21
N ILE A 463 18.92 17.71 -8.54
CA ILE A 463 20.19 16.98 -8.42
C ILE A 463 20.38 16.33 -7.03
N TRP A 464 19.91 17.02 -5.98
CA TRP A 464 19.95 16.53 -4.61
C TRP A 464 19.10 15.28 -4.39
N ASN A 465 17.93 15.21 -5.01
CA ASN A 465 17.03 14.06 -4.93
C ASN A 465 17.58 12.83 -5.67
N ALA A 466 18.56 13.02 -6.57
CA ALA A 466 19.30 11.93 -7.19
C ALA A 466 20.52 11.50 -6.37
N LEU A 467 21.21 12.46 -5.72
CA LEU A 467 22.41 12.17 -4.92
C LEU A 467 22.11 11.34 -3.66
N ILE A 468 20.98 11.62 -3.00
CA ILE A 468 20.59 10.90 -1.78
C ILE A 468 20.38 9.39 -2.06
N PRO A 469 19.56 8.99 -3.07
CA PRO A 469 19.45 7.58 -3.44
C PRO A 469 20.77 6.95 -3.86
N ALA A 470 21.58 7.68 -4.65
CA ALA A 470 22.88 7.19 -5.10
C ALA A 470 23.84 6.92 -3.92
N ALA A 471 23.89 7.83 -2.95
CA ALA A 471 24.69 7.66 -1.73
C ALA A 471 24.18 6.47 -0.89
N ALA A 472 22.87 6.29 -0.77
CA ALA A 472 22.28 5.16 -0.04
C ALA A 472 22.58 3.82 -0.75
N VAL A 473 22.49 3.76 -2.08
CA VAL A 473 22.86 2.56 -2.85
C VAL A 473 24.35 2.27 -2.68
N LEU A 474 25.23 3.28 -2.79
CA LEU A 474 26.66 3.11 -2.58
C LEU A 474 26.97 2.59 -1.17
N PHE A 475 26.34 3.14 -0.14
CA PHE A 475 26.44 2.66 1.22
C PHE A 475 26.07 1.17 1.32
N LEU A 476 24.94 0.76 0.72
CA LEU A 476 24.51 -0.64 0.70
C LEU A 476 25.49 -1.54 -0.03
N VAL A 477 26.08 -1.10 -1.15
CA VAL A 477 27.08 -1.83 -1.91
C VAL A 477 28.34 -2.06 -1.07
N VAL A 478 28.87 -1.00 -0.43
CA VAL A 478 30.05 -1.10 0.45
C VAL A 478 29.78 -2.05 1.61
N LEU A 479 28.61 -1.95 2.22
CA LEU A 479 28.19 -2.80 3.33
C LEU A 479 28.07 -4.27 2.90
N ALA A 480 27.45 -4.57 1.76
CA ALA A 480 27.31 -5.93 1.22
C ALA A 480 28.66 -6.49 0.73
N ALA A 481 29.52 -5.66 0.14
CA ALA A 481 30.85 -6.06 -0.29
C ALA A 481 31.79 -6.39 0.89
N SER A 482 31.68 -5.66 1.99
CA SER A 482 32.52 -5.86 3.18
C SER A 482 32.00 -6.93 4.14
N ASN A 483 30.72 -7.29 4.09
CA ASN A 483 30.09 -8.24 5.03
C ASN A 483 29.38 -9.38 4.29
N ALA A 484 29.85 -10.63 4.50
CA ALA A 484 29.29 -11.81 3.83
C ALA A 484 27.87 -12.16 4.30
N ASP A 485 27.59 -11.99 5.62
CA ASP A 485 26.25 -12.22 6.17
C ASP A 485 25.25 -11.22 5.62
N ALA A 486 25.67 -9.95 5.42
CA ALA A 486 24.85 -8.95 4.78
C ALA A 486 24.49 -9.36 3.35
N LEU A 487 25.46 -9.76 2.55
CA LEU A 487 25.20 -10.20 1.17
C LEU A 487 24.28 -11.43 1.13
N ALA A 488 24.51 -12.41 2.00
CA ALA A 488 23.67 -13.61 2.06
C ALA A 488 22.21 -13.28 2.46
N THR A 489 22.02 -12.38 3.42
CA THR A 489 20.69 -11.93 3.85
C THR A 489 19.97 -11.16 2.74
N LEU A 490 20.67 -10.26 2.04
CA LEU A 490 20.11 -9.52 0.91
C LEU A 490 19.73 -10.44 -0.24
N LEU A 491 20.58 -11.45 -0.56
CA LEU A 491 20.26 -12.47 -1.55
C LEU A 491 19.01 -13.26 -1.19
N ALA A 492 18.91 -13.74 0.05
CA ALA A 492 17.75 -14.49 0.52
C ALA A 492 16.48 -13.65 0.48
N THR A 493 16.55 -12.36 0.87
CA THR A 493 15.43 -11.42 0.81
C THR A 493 15.04 -11.15 -0.64
N ALA A 494 16.00 -10.86 -1.53
CA ALA A 494 15.75 -10.59 -2.94
C ALA A 494 15.14 -11.80 -3.66
N ALA A 495 15.49 -13.02 -3.27
CA ALA A 495 14.92 -14.24 -3.86
C ALA A 495 13.42 -14.44 -3.52
N VAL A 496 12.95 -13.90 -2.40
CA VAL A 496 11.55 -14.03 -1.95
C VAL A 496 10.66 -12.91 -2.50
N ILE A 497 11.20 -11.71 -2.69
CA ILE A 497 10.42 -10.53 -3.13
C ILE A 497 9.67 -10.76 -4.45
N PRO A 498 10.24 -11.36 -5.52
CA PRO A 498 9.50 -11.61 -6.76
C PRO A 498 8.24 -12.45 -6.56
N PHE A 499 8.28 -13.41 -5.65
CA PHE A 499 7.09 -14.20 -5.29
C PHE A 499 5.99 -13.29 -4.72
N PHE A 500 6.34 -12.39 -3.80
CA PHE A 500 5.38 -11.43 -3.25
C PHE A 500 4.85 -10.47 -4.31
N ILE A 501 5.71 -9.97 -5.20
CA ILE A 501 5.30 -9.09 -6.30
C ILE A 501 4.28 -9.82 -7.17
N VAL A 502 4.56 -11.05 -7.60
CA VAL A 502 3.68 -11.82 -8.48
C VAL A 502 2.34 -12.12 -7.81
N VAL A 503 2.34 -12.61 -6.57
CA VAL A 503 1.10 -12.99 -5.87
C VAL A 503 0.25 -11.78 -5.50
N ALA A 504 0.85 -10.66 -5.14
CA ALA A 504 0.15 -9.43 -4.86
C ALA A 504 -0.29 -8.69 -6.14
N TRP A 505 0.42 -8.85 -7.24
CA TRP A 505 0.14 -8.17 -8.50
C TRP A 505 -0.89 -8.89 -9.39
N LEU A 506 -0.91 -10.23 -9.32
CA LEU A 506 -1.85 -11.05 -10.09
C LEU A 506 -3.32 -10.63 -9.92
N PRO A 507 -3.83 -10.34 -8.71
CA PRO A 507 -5.19 -9.87 -8.53
C PRO A 507 -5.47 -8.51 -9.16
N ASN A 508 -4.50 -7.61 -9.12
CA ASN A 508 -4.58 -6.34 -9.83
C ASN A 508 -4.72 -6.53 -11.32
N TRP A 509 -3.89 -7.38 -11.84
CA TRP A 509 -3.96 -7.74 -13.24
C TRP A 509 -5.33 -8.29 -13.63
N LEU A 510 -5.93 -9.11 -12.78
CA LEU A 510 -7.26 -9.66 -13.06
C LEU A 510 -8.38 -8.63 -12.90
N VAL A 511 -8.35 -7.78 -11.88
CA VAL A 511 -9.50 -6.98 -11.45
C VAL A 511 -9.38 -5.50 -11.84
N LEU A 512 -8.19 -4.93 -11.86
CA LEU A 512 -8.02 -3.49 -11.95
C LEU A 512 -7.51 -3.04 -13.32
N LEU A 513 -8.06 -1.90 -13.76
CA LEU A 513 -7.66 -1.20 -14.97
C LEU A 513 -6.39 -0.38 -14.78
N ASN A 514 -6.18 0.12 -13.55
CA ASN A 514 -5.16 1.10 -13.26
C ASN A 514 -4.14 0.54 -12.27
N PRO A 515 -2.87 0.32 -12.69
CA PRO A 515 -1.81 -0.17 -11.82
C PRO A 515 -1.50 0.75 -10.65
N MET A 516 -1.85 2.04 -10.73
CA MET A 516 -1.62 3.01 -9.66
C MET A 516 -2.42 2.77 -8.37
N VAL A 517 -3.41 1.92 -8.43
CA VAL A 517 -4.15 1.54 -7.21
C VAL A 517 -3.26 0.80 -6.22
N MET A 518 -2.06 0.36 -6.66
CA MET A 518 -1.13 -0.47 -5.88
C MET A 518 0.28 0.13 -5.82
N ILE A 519 0.37 1.32 -5.26
CA ILE A 519 1.67 1.99 -5.00
C ILE A 519 2.60 1.10 -4.16
N ASP A 520 2.05 0.33 -3.23
CA ASP A 520 2.77 -0.66 -2.43
C ASP A 520 3.51 -1.70 -3.29
N ASN A 521 2.95 -2.14 -4.41
CA ASN A 521 3.65 -3.04 -5.34
C ASN A 521 4.84 -2.35 -6.01
N PHE A 522 4.71 -1.09 -6.42
CA PHE A 522 5.83 -0.34 -6.98
C PHE A 522 6.97 -0.21 -5.98
N VAL A 523 6.66 0.02 -4.71
CA VAL A 523 7.68 0.01 -3.64
C VAL A 523 8.44 -1.31 -3.65
N TRP A 524 7.76 -2.45 -3.73
CA TRP A 524 8.43 -3.76 -3.74
C TRP A 524 9.23 -4.03 -5.01
N ILE A 525 8.78 -3.56 -6.18
CA ILE A 525 9.56 -3.62 -7.42
C ILE A 525 10.85 -2.79 -7.27
N VAL A 526 10.75 -1.58 -6.73
CA VAL A 526 11.94 -0.73 -6.48
C VAL A 526 12.88 -1.39 -5.47
N VAL A 527 12.36 -1.98 -4.39
CA VAL A 527 13.16 -2.76 -3.43
C VAL A 527 13.92 -3.88 -4.13
N PHE A 528 13.23 -4.66 -4.98
CA PHE A 528 13.85 -5.74 -5.74
C PHE A 528 14.99 -5.24 -6.65
N LEU A 529 14.77 -4.14 -7.36
CA LEU A 529 15.78 -3.53 -8.23
C LEU A 529 16.98 -3.01 -7.44
N VAL A 530 16.75 -2.33 -6.32
CA VAL A 530 17.81 -1.84 -5.43
C VAL A 530 18.63 -3.02 -4.90
N LEU A 531 17.98 -4.05 -4.36
CA LEU A 531 18.68 -5.22 -3.85
C LEU A 531 19.46 -5.95 -4.94
N SER A 532 18.87 -6.14 -6.11
CA SER A 532 19.55 -6.81 -7.25
C SER A 532 20.78 -6.03 -7.70
N THR A 533 20.70 -4.71 -7.78
CA THR A 533 21.83 -3.83 -8.12
C THR A 533 22.93 -3.90 -7.07
N VAL A 534 22.57 -3.81 -5.79
CA VAL A 534 23.51 -3.89 -4.68
C VAL A 534 24.23 -5.24 -4.66
N ILE A 535 23.47 -6.34 -4.82
CA ILE A 535 24.03 -7.71 -4.84
C ILE A 535 24.99 -7.88 -6.01
N ALA A 536 24.61 -7.46 -7.21
CA ALA A 536 25.46 -7.57 -8.40
C ALA A 536 26.76 -6.77 -8.25
N ALA A 537 26.68 -5.53 -7.79
CA ALA A 537 27.83 -4.67 -7.56
C ALA A 537 28.74 -5.22 -6.46
N ALA A 538 28.20 -5.67 -5.32
CA ALA A 538 28.96 -6.24 -4.23
C ALA A 538 29.66 -7.57 -4.64
N ALA A 539 28.99 -8.42 -5.41
CA ALA A 539 29.55 -9.64 -5.95
C ALA A 539 30.72 -9.35 -6.91
N ALA A 540 30.57 -8.36 -7.80
CA ALA A 540 31.64 -7.93 -8.70
C ALA A 540 32.87 -7.42 -7.93
N ILE A 541 32.69 -6.57 -6.92
CA ILE A 541 33.79 -6.07 -6.06
C ILE A 541 34.52 -7.22 -5.38
N ARG A 542 33.78 -8.18 -4.82
CA ARG A 542 34.37 -9.35 -4.14
C ARG A 542 35.14 -10.23 -5.12
N PHE A 543 34.60 -10.45 -6.31
CA PHE A 543 35.27 -11.24 -7.35
C PHE A 543 36.63 -10.62 -7.74
N VAL A 544 36.67 -9.32 -8.04
CA VAL A 544 37.91 -8.59 -8.40
C VAL A 544 38.90 -8.60 -7.25
N SER A 545 38.45 -8.36 -6.01
CA SER A 545 39.29 -8.37 -4.82
C SER A 545 39.87 -9.76 -4.54
N GLY A 546 39.08 -10.82 -4.74
CA GLY A 546 39.50 -12.20 -4.61
C GLY A 546 40.53 -12.62 -5.67
N ALA A 547 40.36 -12.17 -6.91
CA ALA A 547 41.31 -12.41 -8.00
C ALA A 547 42.68 -11.78 -7.70
N LYS A 548 42.68 -10.50 -7.25
CA LYS A 548 43.91 -9.79 -6.85
C LYS A 548 44.66 -10.51 -5.73
N ARG A 549 43.95 -11.02 -4.70
CA ARG A 549 44.58 -11.78 -3.60
C ARG A 549 45.22 -13.09 -4.09
N ARG A 550 44.54 -13.81 -5.00
CA ARG A 550 45.08 -15.05 -5.59
C ARG A 550 46.36 -14.78 -6.41
N SER A 551 46.34 -13.73 -7.22
CA SER A 551 47.53 -13.32 -8.00
C SER A 551 48.70 -12.91 -7.11
N ALA A 552 48.45 -12.16 -6.02
CA ALA A 552 49.46 -11.76 -5.06
C ALA A 552 50.07 -12.97 -4.31
N VAL A 553 49.24 -13.96 -3.93
CA VAL A 553 49.73 -15.22 -3.29
C VAL A 553 50.51 -16.07 -4.30
N ALA A 554 50.11 -16.12 -5.57
CA ALA A 554 50.85 -16.82 -6.60
C ALA A 554 52.21 -16.17 -6.85
N ALA A 555 52.28 -14.83 -6.92
CA ALA A 555 53.52 -14.09 -7.09
C ALA A 555 54.49 -14.19 -5.88
N SER A 556 53.98 -14.44 -4.67
CA SER A 556 54.82 -14.60 -3.48
C SER A 556 55.35 -16.04 -3.29
N ARG A 557 54.89 -17.01 -4.10
CA ARG A 557 55.31 -18.42 -4.05
C ARG A 557 56.26 -18.82 -5.20
N GLY A 558 56.40 -17.98 -6.22
CA GLY A 558 57.40 -18.10 -7.28
C GLY A 558 58.61 -17.21 -6.98
#